data_c1295df798688de4a79e7e96ad9a0d6c
#
_entry.id   c1295df798688de4a79e7e96ad9a0d6c
#
_cell.length_a   1.000
_cell.length_b   1.000
_cell.length_c   1.000
_cell.angle_alpha   90.00
_cell.angle_beta   90.00
_cell.angle_gamma   90.00
#
_symmetry.space_group_name_H-M   'P 1'
#
loop_
_entity.id
_entity.type
_entity.pdbx_description
1 polymer ?
#
loop_
_entity_poly.entity_id
_entity_poly.type
_entity_poly.pdbx_seq_one_letter_code
_entity_poly.pdbx_strand_id
1 'polypeptide(L)'
;HQTSRVALGRLANSELRNLKMAAHRHLDPLWKRKTKSGVNEYEARKAAYAWLSREMGTPLDETHIGMFDEKQCKKVISLCKKYL
;
A
#
# COMPACT_ATOMS: atom_id res chain seq x y z
N HIS A 1 13.30 -4.17 -17.23
CA HIS A 1 12.78 -3.80 -17.66
C HIS A 1 12.15 -3.54 -17.88
N GLN A 2 12.17 -3.62 -17.64
CA GLN A 2 11.43 -3.00 -17.93
C GLN A 2 10.58 -2.67 -18.84
N THR A 3 10.45 -2.39 -19.54
CA THR A 3 9.73 -1.94 -20.71
C THR A 3 8.77 -2.95 -21.26
N SER A 4 9.15 -4.16 -21.37
CA SER A 4 8.26 -5.23 -21.80
C SER A 4 7.05 -5.35 -20.87
N ARG A 5 7.16 -4.89 -19.68
CA ARG A 5 6.05 -4.94 -18.71
C ARG A 5 4.92 -4.04 -19.16
N VAL A 6 5.25 -2.92 -19.74
CA VAL A 6 4.25 -2.00 -20.25
C VAL A 6 3.48 -2.67 -21.40
N ALA A 7 4.20 -3.42 -22.22
CA ALA A 7 3.61 -4.08 -23.35
C ALA A 7 2.67 -5.22 -22.98
N LEU A 8 2.65 -5.61 -21.70
CA LEU A 8 1.83 -6.73 -21.26
C LEU A 8 0.46 -6.30 -20.73
N GLY A 9 -0.06 -5.18 -21.23
CA GLY A 9 -1.39 -4.75 -20.84
C GLY A 9 -1.47 -4.10 -19.48
N ARG A 10 -0.40 -3.52 -19.05
CA ARG A 10 -0.39 -2.83 -17.77
C ARG A 10 -1.16 -1.53 -17.85
N LEU A 11 -1.61 -1.05 -16.71
CA LEU A 11 -2.29 0.23 -16.62
C LEU A 11 -1.38 1.35 -17.10
N ALA A 12 -1.98 2.39 -17.67
CA ALA A 12 -1.25 3.61 -17.98
C ALA A 12 -0.68 4.19 -16.68
N ASN A 13 0.39 4.99 -16.81
CA ASN A 13 1.05 5.58 -15.65
C ASN A 13 0.07 6.36 -14.78
N SER A 14 -0.85 7.10 -15.40
CA SER A 14 -1.84 7.87 -14.64
C SER A 14 -2.80 6.97 -13.88
N GLU A 15 -3.20 5.86 -14.49
CA GLU A 15 -4.10 4.91 -13.84
C GLU A 15 -3.43 4.22 -12.66
N LEU A 16 -2.16 3.83 -12.84
CA LEU A 16 -1.41 3.21 -11.76
C LEU A 16 -1.18 4.19 -10.63
N ARG A 17 -0.90 5.44 -10.95
CA ARG A 17 -0.74 6.49 -9.94
C ARG A 17 -2.02 6.66 -9.13
N ASN A 18 -3.17 6.69 -9.79
CA ASN A 18 -4.44 6.82 -9.11
C ASN A 18 -4.71 5.62 -8.21
N LEU A 19 -4.32 4.44 -8.65
CA LEU A 19 -4.48 3.22 -7.86
C LEU A 19 -3.59 3.26 -6.62
N LYS A 20 -2.37 3.77 -6.76
CA LYS A 20 -1.47 3.93 -5.61
C LYS A 20 -2.04 4.94 -4.61
N MET A 21 -2.62 6.02 -5.11
CA MET A 21 -3.27 7.01 -4.25
C MET A 21 -4.45 6.40 -3.50
N ALA A 22 -5.22 5.56 -4.17
CA ALA A 22 -6.33 4.87 -3.53
C ALA A 22 -5.83 3.92 -2.44
N ALA A 23 -4.73 3.22 -2.70
CA ALA A 23 -4.13 2.33 -1.71
C ALA A 23 -3.71 3.10 -0.46
N HIS A 24 -3.06 4.25 -0.64
CA HIS A 24 -2.69 5.12 0.47
C HIS A 24 -3.92 5.58 1.24
N ARG A 25 -4.96 5.97 0.52
CA ARG A 25 -6.20 6.47 1.13
C ARG A 25 -6.86 5.39 2.00
N HIS A 26 -6.73 4.14 1.63
CA HIS A 26 -7.29 3.04 2.41
C HIS A 26 -6.39 2.65 3.58
N LEU A 27 -5.08 2.78 3.41
CA LEU A 27 -4.13 2.41 4.44
C LEU A 27 -4.02 3.46 5.54
N ASP A 28 -4.03 4.74 5.17
CA ASP A 28 -3.81 5.82 6.13
C ASP A 28 -4.74 5.78 7.35
N PRO A 29 -6.05 5.54 7.20
CA PRO A 29 -6.91 5.48 8.39
C PRO A 29 -6.48 4.47 9.42
N LEU A 30 -5.81 3.39 9.00
CA LEU A 30 -5.39 2.34 9.91
C LEU A 30 -4.33 2.84 10.89
N TRP A 31 -3.32 3.59 10.39
CA TRP A 31 -2.31 4.11 11.29
C TRP A 31 -2.75 5.40 11.98
N LYS A 32 -3.65 6.16 11.37
CA LYS A 32 -4.17 7.37 11.99
C LYS A 32 -4.96 7.07 13.25
N ARG A 33 -5.63 5.94 13.30
CA ARG A 33 -6.34 5.51 14.50
C ARG A 33 -5.38 5.38 15.68
N LYS A 34 -4.19 4.85 15.44
CA LYS A 34 -3.20 4.66 16.49
C LYS A 34 -2.70 5.99 17.02
N THR A 35 -2.58 7.00 16.16
CA THR A 35 -2.13 8.31 16.61
C THR A 35 -3.14 8.94 17.56
N LYS A 36 -4.42 8.67 17.35
CA LYS A 36 -5.46 9.18 18.22
C LYS A 36 -5.40 8.57 19.61
N SER A 37 -4.85 7.38 19.75
CA SER A 37 -4.71 6.73 21.05
C SER A 37 -3.36 6.99 21.70
N GLY A 38 -2.57 7.93 21.16
CA GLY A 38 -1.34 8.35 21.78
C GLY A 38 -0.06 7.84 21.16
N VAL A 39 -0.16 6.98 20.16
CA VAL A 39 1.03 6.48 19.43
C VAL A 39 1.47 7.57 18.46
N ASN A 40 2.77 7.88 18.40
CA ASN A 40 3.22 8.90 17.47
C ASN A 40 3.11 8.42 16.04
N GLU A 41 3.09 9.37 15.11
CA GLU A 41 2.87 9.06 13.70
C GLU A 41 3.90 8.09 13.14
N TYR A 42 5.17 8.28 13.45
CA TYR A 42 6.23 7.43 12.95
C TYR A 42 6.01 5.97 13.36
N GLU A 43 5.73 5.75 14.63
CA GLU A 43 5.52 4.40 15.14
C GLU A 43 4.24 3.78 14.57
N ALA A 44 3.19 4.59 14.45
CA ALA A 44 1.93 4.10 13.91
C ALA A 44 2.09 3.66 12.45
N ARG A 45 2.77 4.45 11.64
CA ARG A 45 3.01 4.10 10.24
C ARG A 45 3.91 2.88 10.12
N LYS A 46 4.93 2.80 10.95
CA LYS A 46 5.84 1.66 10.96
C LYS A 46 5.08 0.37 11.26
N ALA A 47 4.19 0.41 12.25
CA ALA A 47 3.40 -0.76 12.60
C ALA A 47 2.46 -1.17 11.47
N ALA A 48 1.87 -0.18 10.79
CA ALA A 48 0.97 -0.46 9.67
C ALA A 48 1.71 -1.13 8.53
N TYR A 49 2.91 -0.66 8.21
CA TYR A 49 3.70 -1.28 7.14
C TYR A 49 4.24 -2.64 7.53
N ALA A 50 4.54 -2.86 8.82
CA ALA A 50 4.95 -4.19 9.28
C ALA A 50 3.80 -5.19 9.13
N TRP A 51 2.58 -4.76 9.47
CA TRP A 51 1.39 -5.57 9.25
C TRP A 51 1.21 -5.86 7.77
N LEU A 52 1.33 -4.83 6.94
CA LEU A 52 1.15 -4.96 5.50
C LEU A 52 2.18 -5.91 4.91
N SER A 53 3.43 -5.83 5.37
CA SER A 53 4.49 -6.72 4.93
C SER A 53 4.10 -8.19 5.15
N ARG A 54 3.55 -8.49 6.32
CA ARG A 54 3.13 -9.87 6.61
C ARG A 54 1.97 -10.30 5.74
N GLU A 55 0.98 -9.42 5.54
CA GLU A 55 -0.19 -9.76 4.75
C GLU A 55 0.12 -9.88 3.26
N MET A 56 1.07 -9.11 2.79
CA MET A 56 1.48 -9.12 1.38
C MET A 56 2.50 -10.21 1.08
N GLY A 57 3.18 -10.71 2.11
CA GLY A 57 4.26 -11.68 1.91
C GLY A 57 5.50 -11.06 1.28
N THR A 58 5.72 -9.76 1.50
CA THR A 58 6.88 -9.04 0.96
C THR A 58 7.82 -8.64 2.09
N PRO A 59 9.13 -8.51 1.80
CA PRO A 59 10.06 -7.98 2.79
C PRO A 59 9.67 -6.56 3.19
N LEU A 60 9.93 -6.20 4.43
CA LEU A 60 9.54 -4.89 4.93
C LEU A 60 10.13 -3.74 4.12
N ASP A 61 11.37 -3.86 3.71
CA ASP A 61 12.03 -2.82 2.93
C ASP A 61 11.50 -2.71 1.50
N GLU A 62 10.71 -3.68 1.07
CA GLU A 62 10.05 -3.65 -0.24
C GLU A 62 8.56 -3.39 -0.12
N THR A 63 8.07 -3.14 1.08
CA THR A 63 6.65 -2.92 1.32
C THR A 63 6.36 -1.42 1.32
N HIS A 64 6.36 -0.85 0.12
CA HIS A 64 6.08 0.58 -0.10
C HIS A 64 5.10 0.71 -1.26
N ILE A 65 3.99 1.38 -1.01
CA ILE A 65 2.94 1.52 -2.03
C ILE A 65 3.48 2.14 -3.31
N GLY A 66 4.43 3.07 -3.18
CA GLY A 66 5.04 3.69 -4.34
C GLY A 66 5.76 2.72 -5.27
N MET A 67 6.15 1.57 -4.76
CA MET A 67 6.84 0.54 -5.53
C MET A 67 5.91 -0.57 -6.01
N PHE A 68 4.65 -0.54 -5.61
CA PHE A 68 3.72 -1.61 -5.93
C PHE A 68 3.17 -1.49 -7.34
N ASP A 69 2.88 -2.66 -7.94
CA ASP A 69 2.21 -2.71 -9.22
C ASP A 69 0.70 -2.70 -9.01
N GLU A 70 -0.04 -2.84 -10.10
CA GLU A 70 -1.50 -2.84 -10.06
C GLU A 70 -2.06 -3.89 -9.11
N LYS A 71 -1.57 -5.10 -9.24
CA LYS A 71 -2.06 -6.23 -8.44
C LYS A 71 -1.83 -6.01 -6.95
N GLN A 72 -0.65 -5.53 -6.61
CA GLN A 72 -0.30 -5.28 -5.23
C GLN A 72 -1.13 -4.14 -4.62
N CYS A 73 -1.34 -3.07 -5.40
CA CYS A 73 -2.17 -1.96 -4.92
C CYS A 73 -3.60 -2.42 -4.66
N LYS A 74 -4.15 -3.24 -5.55
CA LYS A 74 -5.50 -3.78 -5.37
C LYS A 74 -5.58 -4.66 -4.13
N LYS A 75 -4.52 -5.41 -3.86
CA LYS A 75 -4.48 -6.25 -2.67
C LYS A 75 -4.45 -5.40 -1.40
N VAL A 76 -3.68 -4.32 -1.40
CA VAL A 76 -3.64 -3.40 -0.26
C VAL A 76 -5.04 -2.87 0.02
N ILE A 77 -5.74 -2.42 -1.01
CA ILE A 77 -7.09 -1.89 -0.84
C ILE A 77 -8.02 -2.95 -0.27
N SER A 78 -7.95 -4.16 -0.80
CA SER A 78 -8.78 -5.27 -0.34
C SER A 78 -8.51 -5.60 1.13
N LEU A 79 -7.23 -5.67 1.50
CA LEU A 79 -6.84 -5.97 2.88
C LEU A 79 -7.33 -4.89 3.84
N CYS A 80 -7.16 -3.64 3.46
CA CYS A 80 -7.55 -2.53 4.32
C CYS A 80 -9.06 -2.47 4.52
N LYS A 81 -9.83 -2.81 3.50
CA LYS A 81 -11.29 -2.80 3.62
C LYS A 81 -11.80 -3.77 4.67
N LYS A 82 -11.08 -4.84 4.93
CA LYS A 82 -11.49 -5.82 5.94
C LYS A 82 -11.42 -5.24 7.35
N TYR A 83 -10.64 -4.19 7.55
CA TYR A 83 -10.42 -3.61 8.86
C TYR A 83 -11.10 -2.25 9.04
N LEU A 84 -11.85 -1.82 8.05
CA LEU A 84 -12.64 -0.60 8.12
C LEU A 84 -14.16 -0.91 8.28
#